data_af8c6c6b913b8ccc17b1f467021d892b
#
_entry.id   af8c6c6b913b8ccc17b1f467021d892b
#
_cell.length_a   1.000
_cell.length_b   1.000
_cell.length_c   1.000
_cell.angle_alpha   90.00
_cell.angle_beta   90.00
_cell.angle_gamma   90.00
#
_symmetry.space_group_name_H-M   'P 1'
#
loop_
_entity.id
_entity.type
_entity.pdbx_description
1 polymer ?
#
loop_
_entity_poly.entity_id
_entity_poly.type
_entity_poly.pdbx_seq_one_letter_code
_entity_poly.pdbx_strand_id
1 'polypeptide(L)'
;MSGKGPEVRRESLLLGHRYPDRGQMTTPTPQTPIESVFDGKKRPTLLAAWRELVLYKEVVWSFAVRGVRVRYKQAALGVGWAVLQPLAFLTIFILFFGRVVKVSGGGTSYAAFALSALVPWQFIASGISFGANALVNDADLLRKVYFPREAPIFGAVLSVIPDLGIGLILVLLATPFTGAHLTWTLVFVPLLCVVLAIIPLAASLPLGAMNVYYRDFRYLLPFALQLGLFASPVAYPVTRVAPNLRPWYALINPAVGPLEGFRRVLAVGTTPDWGLLGISTASALVLLLIGYKWFKSLEREFADVV
;
A
#
# COMPACT_ATOMS: atom_id res chain seq x y z
N MET A 1 -44.01 -69.72 -4.48
CA MET A 1 -43.13 -70.07 -5.63
C MET A 1 -41.91 -69.21 -5.50
N SER A 2 -40.95 -69.55 -4.70
CA SER A 2 -39.82 -70.43 -4.88
C SER A 2 -38.93 -70.04 -6.08
N GLY A 3 -37.77 -69.49 -5.78
CA GLY A 3 -36.71 -69.23 -6.75
C GLY A 3 -35.41 -68.97 -6.01
N LYS A 4 -34.64 -70.01 -5.79
CA LYS A 4 -33.31 -70.10 -5.18
C LYS A 4 -32.26 -69.35 -6.03
N GLY A 5 -31.38 -68.56 -5.38
CA GLY A 5 -30.14 -68.06 -5.96
C GLY A 5 -28.97 -69.09 -5.74
N PRO A 6 -27.95 -69.05 -6.57
CA PRO A 6 -26.83 -70.06 -6.46
C PRO A 6 -25.72 -69.52 -5.51
N GLU A 7 -25.30 -70.53 -4.68
CA GLU A 7 -24.05 -70.46 -3.91
C GLU A 7 -22.83 -70.39 -4.84
N VAL A 8 -21.92 -69.46 -4.58
CA VAL A 8 -20.57 -69.46 -5.16
C VAL A 8 -19.57 -69.91 -4.12
N ARG A 9 -18.97 -71.04 -4.41
CA ARG A 9 -17.91 -71.80 -3.72
C ARG A 9 -16.73 -70.88 -3.33
N ARG A 10 -16.32 -71.02 -2.07
CA ARG A 10 -15.00 -70.62 -1.61
C ARG A 10 -13.99 -71.64 -2.04
N GLU A 11 -13.09 -71.34 -2.95
CA GLU A 11 -11.83 -72.07 -3.15
C GLU A 11 -10.70 -71.27 -2.52
N SER A 12 -10.15 -71.82 -1.47
CA SER A 12 -8.93 -71.41 -0.78
C SER A 12 -7.70 -71.80 -1.64
N LEU A 13 -7.00 -70.77 -2.13
CA LEU A 13 -5.64 -70.92 -2.63
C LEU A 13 -4.67 -70.19 -1.68
N LEU A 14 -4.09 -71.02 -0.80
CA LEU A 14 -2.91 -70.77 -0.01
C LEU A 14 -1.71 -70.57 -0.93
N LEU A 15 -1.30 -69.40 -1.25
CA LEU A 15 0.05 -69.10 -1.74
C LEU A 15 0.74 -68.22 -0.70
N GLY A 16 1.62 -68.87 0.06
CA GLY A 16 2.50 -68.28 1.00
C GLY A 16 3.50 -67.32 0.34
N HIS A 17 3.24 -66.05 0.37
CA HIS A 17 4.27 -65.06 0.14
C HIS A 17 4.87 -64.67 1.49
N ARG A 18 6.08 -65.20 1.77
CA ARG A 18 6.96 -64.70 2.82
C ARG A 18 7.26 -63.24 2.51
N TYR A 19 6.72 -62.33 3.35
CA TYR A 19 7.20 -60.95 3.43
C TYR A 19 8.62 -60.96 4.00
N PRO A 20 9.58 -60.27 3.38
CA PRO A 20 10.88 -60.09 3.98
C PRO A 20 10.73 -59.23 5.23
N ASP A 21 11.43 -59.69 6.26
CA ASP A 21 11.58 -59.05 7.57
C ASP A 21 11.87 -57.54 7.43
N ARG A 22 10.94 -56.71 7.86
CA ARG A 22 11.16 -55.27 7.92
C ARG A 22 12.15 -54.98 9.06
N GLY A 23 13.43 -54.97 8.67
CA GLY A 23 14.45 -54.35 9.52
C GLY A 23 13.94 -53.02 10.06
N GLN A 24 14.19 -52.79 11.33
CA GLN A 24 13.81 -51.68 12.16
C GLN A 24 13.81 -50.33 11.35
N MET A 25 12.63 -49.93 10.89
CA MET A 25 12.42 -48.54 10.53
C MET A 25 12.59 -47.73 11.80
N THR A 26 13.74 -47.11 11.95
CA THR A 26 13.91 -46.00 12.89
C THR A 26 12.83 -44.97 12.56
N THR A 27 11.79 -44.91 13.39
CA THR A 27 10.83 -43.83 13.36
C THR A 27 11.62 -42.53 13.42
N PRO A 28 11.50 -41.62 12.42
CA PRO A 28 12.12 -40.32 12.56
C PRO A 28 11.57 -39.70 13.85
N THR A 29 12.50 -39.35 14.74
CA THR A 29 12.17 -38.59 15.95
C THR A 29 11.20 -37.51 15.56
N PRO A 30 10.04 -37.36 16.23
CA PRO A 30 9.15 -36.27 15.93
C PRO A 30 9.96 -34.99 16.10
N GLN A 31 10.24 -34.30 14.99
CA GLN A 31 10.72 -32.93 15.07
C GLN A 31 9.66 -32.23 15.92
N THR A 32 10.03 -31.86 17.12
CA THR A 32 9.20 -31.04 17.99
C THR A 32 8.61 -29.95 17.11
N PRO A 33 7.26 -29.91 16.95
CA PRO A 33 6.66 -28.75 16.29
C PRO A 33 7.22 -27.54 17.04
N ILE A 34 7.70 -26.55 16.31
CA ILE A 34 7.95 -25.25 16.90
C ILE A 34 6.55 -24.77 17.32
N GLU A 35 6.09 -25.28 18.46
CA GLU A 35 4.99 -24.65 19.20
C GLU A 35 5.51 -23.28 19.58
N SER A 36 5.34 -22.33 18.65
CA SER A 36 5.22 -20.95 19.04
C SER A 36 3.97 -20.91 19.91
N VAL A 37 4.18 -21.08 21.23
CA VAL A 37 3.14 -20.89 22.26
C VAL A 37 2.66 -19.47 22.07
N PHE A 38 1.65 -19.31 21.21
CA PHE A 38 0.93 -18.07 21.05
C PHE A 38 0.13 -17.89 22.33
N ASP A 39 0.78 -17.31 23.35
CA ASP A 39 0.15 -16.91 24.58
C ASP A 39 -0.82 -15.74 24.22
N GLY A 40 -2.03 -16.09 23.81
CA GLY A 40 -3.06 -15.18 23.31
C GLY A 40 -3.48 -14.09 24.32
N LYS A 41 -2.84 -14.04 25.49
CA LYS A 41 -3.10 -13.08 26.58
C LYS A 41 -2.11 -11.90 26.62
N LYS A 42 -0.94 -11.99 26.01
CA LYS A 42 0.05 -10.89 26.00
C LYS A 42 -0.10 -10.06 24.72
N ARG A 43 -0.31 -8.75 24.88
CA ARG A 43 -0.23 -7.83 23.74
C ARG A 43 1.19 -7.87 23.17
N PRO A 44 1.41 -8.27 21.90
CA PRO A 44 2.73 -8.19 21.34
C PRO A 44 3.21 -6.73 21.44
N THR A 45 4.44 -6.53 21.86
CA THR A 45 5.06 -5.21 21.80
C THR A 45 5.13 -4.78 20.35
N LEU A 46 5.05 -3.48 20.06
CA LEU A 46 5.16 -2.95 18.68
C LEU A 46 6.42 -3.48 17.96
N LEU A 47 7.50 -3.63 18.70
CA LEU A 47 8.75 -4.23 18.20
C LEU A 47 8.59 -5.71 17.81
N ALA A 48 7.87 -6.49 18.61
CA ALA A 48 7.61 -7.91 18.30
C ALA A 48 6.73 -8.05 17.04
N ALA A 49 5.68 -7.23 16.92
CA ALA A 49 4.81 -7.22 15.75
C ALA A 49 5.56 -6.77 14.48
N TRP A 50 6.40 -5.74 14.58
CA TRP A 50 7.26 -5.33 13.46
C TRP A 50 8.26 -6.43 13.05
N ARG A 51 8.86 -7.10 14.03
CA ARG A 51 9.77 -8.23 13.78
C ARG A 51 9.06 -9.40 13.10
N GLU A 52 7.84 -9.68 13.51
CA GLU A 52 6.98 -10.68 12.86
C GLU A 52 6.71 -10.29 11.40
N LEU A 53 6.29 -9.05 11.12
CA LEU A 53 6.09 -8.57 9.75
C LEU A 53 7.34 -8.74 8.87
N VAL A 54 8.53 -8.46 9.41
CA VAL A 54 9.80 -8.63 8.69
C VAL A 54 10.09 -10.11 8.42
N LEU A 55 9.73 -11.03 9.34
CA LEU A 55 9.84 -12.47 9.11
C LEU A 55 8.92 -12.94 7.98
N TYR A 56 7.72 -12.35 7.86
CA TYR A 56 6.74 -12.64 6.81
C TYR A 56 6.88 -11.74 5.56
N LYS A 57 8.07 -11.15 5.31
CA LYS A 57 8.31 -10.28 4.14
C LYS A 57 7.94 -10.92 2.80
N GLU A 58 8.09 -12.23 2.67
CA GLU A 58 7.74 -12.96 1.44
C GLU A 58 6.22 -12.98 1.20
N VAL A 59 5.45 -13.04 2.28
CA VAL A 59 3.98 -12.94 2.22
C VAL A 59 3.58 -11.52 1.79
N VAL A 60 4.18 -10.50 2.39
CA VAL A 60 3.96 -9.09 1.99
C VAL A 60 4.30 -8.89 0.52
N TRP A 61 5.44 -9.41 0.07
CA TRP A 61 5.85 -9.34 -1.34
C TRP A 61 4.89 -10.07 -2.27
N SER A 62 4.39 -11.24 -1.88
CA SER A 62 3.40 -12.00 -2.64
C SER A 62 2.10 -11.21 -2.83
N PHE A 63 1.61 -10.52 -1.79
CA PHE A 63 0.47 -9.60 -1.89
C PHE A 63 0.76 -8.42 -2.82
N ALA A 64 1.96 -7.84 -2.75
CA ALA A 64 2.35 -6.74 -3.61
C ALA A 64 2.36 -7.15 -5.09
N VAL A 65 3.02 -8.27 -5.42
CA VAL A 65 3.08 -8.81 -6.79
C VAL A 65 1.69 -9.18 -7.30
N ARG A 66 0.85 -9.79 -6.43
CA ARG A 66 -0.53 -10.11 -6.78
C ARG A 66 -1.32 -8.85 -7.08
N GLY A 67 -1.20 -7.81 -6.25
CA GLY A 67 -1.88 -6.52 -6.45
C GLY A 67 -1.52 -5.86 -7.78
N VAL A 68 -0.24 -5.83 -8.16
CA VAL A 68 0.23 -5.37 -9.47
C VAL A 68 -0.39 -6.22 -10.59
N ARG A 69 -0.28 -7.54 -10.48
CA ARG A 69 -0.75 -8.47 -11.52
C ARG A 69 -2.25 -8.36 -11.77
N VAL A 70 -3.05 -8.31 -10.71
CA VAL A 70 -4.52 -8.19 -10.82
C VAL A 70 -4.91 -6.88 -11.51
N ARG A 71 -4.23 -5.77 -11.18
CA ARG A 71 -4.54 -4.46 -11.73
C ARG A 71 -4.26 -4.36 -13.24
N TYR A 72 -3.16 -4.94 -13.71
CA TYR A 72 -2.72 -4.78 -15.09
C TYR A 72 -3.13 -5.91 -16.03
N LYS A 73 -3.32 -7.13 -15.53
CA LYS A 73 -3.56 -8.32 -16.37
C LYS A 73 -4.90 -8.29 -17.11
N GLN A 74 -5.92 -7.65 -16.52
CA GLN A 74 -7.30 -7.64 -17.07
C GLN A 74 -7.71 -6.25 -17.59
N ALA A 75 -6.82 -5.26 -17.56
CA ALA A 75 -7.15 -3.92 -18.02
C ALA A 75 -6.88 -3.78 -19.52
N ALA A 76 -7.85 -3.27 -20.29
CA ALA A 76 -7.72 -3.08 -21.74
C ALA A 76 -6.50 -2.22 -22.12
N LEU A 77 -6.19 -1.17 -21.33
CA LEU A 77 -5.04 -0.30 -21.51
C LEU A 77 -3.81 -0.76 -20.70
N GLY A 78 -3.96 -1.78 -19.83
CA GLY A 78 -2.88 -2.27 -18.99
C GLY A 78 -2.17 -1.13 -18.22
N VAL A 79 -0.86 -1.04 -18.40
CA VAL A 79 0.01 -0.02 -17.78
C VAL A 79 -0.32 1.41 -18.28
N GLY A 80 -1.01 1.56 -19.41
CA GLY A 80 -1.38 2.86 -19.94
C GLY A 80 -2.24 3.70 -18.99
N TRP A 81 -3.00 3.06 -18.09
CA TRP A 81 -3.77 3.79 -17.06
C TRP A 81 -2.87 4.57 -16.09
N ALA A 82 -1.68 4.07 -15.78
CA ALA A 82 -0.74 4.78 -14.91
C ALA A 82 -0.22 6.10 -15.52
N VAL A 83 -0.31 6.23 -16.85
CA VAL A 83 0.06 7.46 -17.60
C VAL A 83 -1.18 8.30 -17.87
N LEU A 84 -2.27 7.67 -18.33
CA LEU A 84 -3.47 8.40 -18.75
C LEU A 84 -4.12 9.17 -17.61
N GLN A 85 -4.17 8.57 -16.41
CA GLN A 85 -4.81 9.19 -15.26
C GLN A 85 -4.13 10.50 -14.81
N PRO A 86 -2.80 10.58 -14.57
CA PRO A 86 -2.15 11.85 -14.25
C PRO A 86 -2.24 12.87 -15.39
N LEU A 87 -2.22 12.46 -16.67
CA LEU A 87 -2.39 13.37 -17.80
C LEU A 87 -3.81 13.95 -17.89
N ALA A 88 -4.83 13.15 -17.62
CA ALA A 88 -6.21 13.61 -17.57
C ALA A 88 -6.41 14.67 -16.47
N PHE A 89 -5.90 14.40 -15.25
CA PHE A 89 -5.92 15.39 -14.17
C PHE A 89 -5.11 16.63 -14.50
N LEU A 90 -3.91 16.47 -15.11
CA LEU A 90 -3.07 17.59 -15.54
C LEU A 90 -3.82 18.48 -16.53
N THR A 91 -4.52 17.90 -17.50
CA THR A 91 -5.32 18.65 -18.50
C THR A 91 -6.37 19.52 -17.81
N ILE A 92 -7.14 18.92 -16.89
CA ILE A 92 -8.15 19.66 -16.10
C ILE A 92 -7.49 20.77 -15.28
N PHE A 93 -6.35 20.50 -14.64
CA PHE A 93 -5.63 21.45 -13.81
C PHE A 93 -5.08 22.63 -14.63
N ILE A 94 -4.51 22.40 -15.81
CA ILE A 94 -4.04 23.44 -16.72
C ILE A 94 -5.21 24.31 -17.18
N LEU A 95 -6.33 23.72 -17.54
CA LEU A 95 -7.50 24.47 -18.00
C LEU A 95 -8.08 25.33 -16.88
N PHE A 96 -8.26 24.77 -15.70
CA PHE A 96 -8.92 25.48 -14.59
C PHE A 96 -7.94 26.40 -13.84
N PHE A 97 -6.88 25.86 -13.29
CA PHE A 97 -5.95 26.63 -12.43
C PHE A 97 -4.91 27.40 -13.22
N GLY A 98 -4.48 26.87 -14.37
CA GLY A 98 -3.51 27.56 -15.22
C GLY A 98 -4.12 28.73 -16.00
N ARG A 99 -5.27 28.50 -16.65
CA ARG A 99 -5.90 29.53 -17.53
C ARG A 99 -6.93 30.41 -16.82
N VAL A 100 -7.84 29.82 -16.03
CA VAL A 100 -8.93 30.54 -15.39
C VAL A 100 -8.46 31.25 -14.13
N VAL A 101 -7.85 30.50 -13.19
CA VAL A 101 -7.39 31.06 -11.90
C VAL A 101 -6.02 31.75 -12.03
N LYS A 102 -5.27 31.48 -13.10
CA LYS A 102 -3.94 32.03 -13.40
C LYS A 102 -2.95 31.84 -12.24
N VAL A 103 -2.93 30.64 -11.67
CA VAL A 103 -1.95 30.28 -10.63
C VAL A 103 -0.57 30.25 -11.25
N SER A 104 0.34 31.04 -10.69
CA SER A 104 1.75 31.05 -11.14
C SER A 104 2.46 29.77 -10.77
N GLY A 105 3.21 29.22 -11.72
CA GLY A 105 4.08 28.04 -11.52
C GLY A 105 5.37 28.32 -10.74
N GLY A 106 5.54 29.52 -10.16
CA GLY A 106 6.73 29.85 -9.38
C GLY A 106 8.04 29.92 -10.20
N GLY A 107 7.95 30.41 -11.44
CA GLY A 107 9.11 30.49 -12.37
C GLY A 107 9.19 29.35 -13.38
N THR A 108 8.30 28.34 -13.27
CA THR A 108 8.16 27.23 -14.22
C THR A 108 6.76 27.21 -14.83
N SER A 109 6.53 26.39 -15.87
CA SER A 109 5.19 26.24 -16.40
C SER A 109 4.25 25.62 -15.35
N TYR A 110 2.96 26.00 -15.38
CA TYR A 110 1.97 25.41 -14.50
C TYR A 110 1.86 23.87 -14.70
N ALA A 111 2.17 23.37 -15.90
CA ALA A 111 2.20 21.94 -16.19
C ALA A 111 3.28 21.20 -15.39
N ALA A 112 4.52 21.70 -15.34
CA ALA A 112 5.59 21.14 -14.51
C ALA A 112 5.23 21.20 -13.04
N PHE A 113 4.73 22.36 -12.60
CA PHE A 113 4.29 22.61 -11.23
C PHE A 113 3.22 21.63 -10.77
N ALA A 114 2.18 21.42 -11.57
CA ALA A 114 1.07 20.55 -11.23
C ALA A 114 1.46 19.05 -11.32
N LEU A 115 2.16 18.64 -12.38
CA LEU A 115 2.51 17.23 -12.60
C LEU A 115 3.45 16.70 -11.52
N SER A 116 4.42 17.52 -11.07
CA SER A 116 5.37 17.15 -10.01
C SER A 116 4.71 16.89 -8.65
N ALA A 117 3.49 17.40 -8.40
CA ALA A 117 2.73 17.13 -7.18
C ALA A 117 1.59 16.13 -7.41
N LEU A 118 0.98 16.09 -8.62
CA LEU A 118 -0.09 15.14 -8.96
C LEU A 118 0.37 13.70 -8.90
N VAL A 119 1.56 13.40 -9.42
CA VAL A 119 2.10 12.03 -9.44
C VAL A 119 2.30 11.48 -8.02
N PRO A 120 3.01 12.18 -7.10
CA PRO A 120 3.09 11.75 -5.70
C PRO A 120 1.74 11.69 -4.99
N TRP A 121 0.82 12.62 -5.27
CA TRP A 121 -0.53 12.57 -4.71
C TRP A 121 -1.30 11.33 -5.16
N GLN A 122 -1.22 10.96 -6.44
CA GLN A 122 -1.84 9.75 -6.98
C GLN A 122 -1.36 8.50 -6.24
N PHE A 123 -0.05 8.43 -5.94
CA PHE A 123 0.51 7.35 -5.13
C PHE A 123 -0.09 7.31 -3.73
N ILE A 124 -0.20 8.46 -3.03
CA ILE A 124 -0.84 8.55 -1.71
C ILE A 124 -2.29 8.05 -1.80
N ALA A 125 -3.06 8.61 -2.73
CA ALA A 125 -4.48 8.31 -2.87
C ALA A 125 -4.74 6.84 -3.21
N SER A 126 -4.00 6.30 -4.18
CA SER A 126 -4.11 4.88 -4.57
C SER A 126 -3.63 3.95 -3.46
N GLY A 127 -2.51 4.29 -2.80
CA GLY A 127 -1.97 3.51 -1.68
C GLY A 127 -2.97 3.43 -0.52
N ILE A 128 -3.58 4.54 -0.13
CA ILE A 128 -4.63 4.57 0.91
C ILE A 128 -5.85 3.77 0.46
N SER A 129 -6.31 3.97 -0.78
CA SER A 129 -7.49 3.28 -1.31
C SER A 129 -7.32 1.77 -1.34
N PHE A 130 -6.21 1.27 -1.89
CA PHE A 130 -5.94 -0.18 -1.95
C PHE A 130 -5.62 -0.75 -0.58
N GLY A 131 -4.84 -0.05 0.24
CA GLY A 131 -4.48 -0.49 1.59
C GLY A 131 -5.70 -0.60 2.51
N ALA A 132 -6.57 0.41 2.52
CA ALA A 132 -7.79 0.40 3.33
C ALA A 132 -8.80 -0.70 2.93
N ASN A 133 -8.80 -1.13 1.66
CA ASN A 133 -9.67 -2.19 1.18
C ASN A 133 -9.01 -3.58 1.24
N ALA A 134 -7.73 -3.70 1.55
CA ALA A 134 -6.96 -4.94 1.45
C ALA A 134 -7.54 -6.07 2.31
N LEU A 135 -7.89 -5.79 3.57
CA LEU A 135 -8.43 -6.79 4.49
C LEU A 135 -9.78 -7.34 4.02
N VAL A 136 -10.66 -6.47 3.53
CA VAL A 136 -11.98 -6.88 3.05
C VAL A 136 -11.87 -7.67 1.74
N ASN A 137 -10.97 -7.27 0.86
CA ASN A 137 -10.75 -7.97 -0.41
C ASN A 137 -10.10 -9.35 -0.23
N ASP A 138 -9.32 -9.54 0.84
CA ASP A 138 -8.60 -10.79 1.13
C ASP A 138 -9.19 -11.55 2.34
N ALA A 139 -10.45 -11.28 2.70
CA ALA A 139 -11.15 -11.87 3.83
C ALA A 139 -11.10 -13.42 3.86
N ASP A 140 -11.34 -14.05 2.71
CA ASP A 140 -11.30 -15.52 2.58
C ASP A 140 -9.91 -16.12 2.86
N LEU A 141 -8.86 -15.38 2.55
CA LEU A 141 -7.49 -15.81 2.80
C LEU A 141 -7.13 -15.67 4.28
N LEU A 142 -7.61 -14.58 4.91
CA LEU A 142 -7.43 -14.32 6.34
C LEU A 142 -8.06 -15.39 7.24
N ARG A 143 -9.09 -16.09 6.75
CA ARG A 143 -9.74 -17.20 7.46
C ARG A 143 -9.02 -18.53 7.31
N LYS A 144 -8.28 -18.75 6.20
CA LYS A 144 -7.72 -20.05 5.84
C LYS A 144 -6.26 -20.22 6.23
N VAL A 145 -5.50 -19.15 6.29
CA VAL A 145 -4.04 -19.19 6.51
C VAL A 145 -3.65 -18.15 7.56
N TYR A 146 -2.76 -18.56 8.48
CA TYR A 146 -2.21 -17.65 9.47
C TYR A 146 -1.04 -16.85 8.89
N PHE A 147 -1.14 -15.53 8.93
CA PHE A 147 -0.07 -14.56 8.69
C PHE A 147 -0.42 -13.23 9.36
N PRO A 148 0.56 -12.31 9.59
CA PRO A 148 0.28 -11.01 10.18
C PRO A 148 -0.77 -10.25 9.37
N ARG A 149 -1.84 -9.81 10.01
CA ARG A 149 -3.01 -9.22 9.33
C ARG A 149 -2.72 -7.88 8.67
N GLU A 150 -1.62 -7.24 9.02
CA GLU A 150 -1.11 -6.07 8.32
C GLU A 150 -0.46 -6.39 6.97
N ALA A 151 -0.03 -7.64 6.72
CA ALA A 151 0.68 -8.01 5.49
C ALA A 151 -0.09 -7.68 4.20
N PRO A 152 -1.41 -7.91 4.07
CA PRO A 152 -2.19 -7.47 2.91
C PRO A 152 -2.16 -5.96 2.71
N ILE A 153 -2.23 -5.16 3.80
CA ILE A 153 -2.21 -3.69 3.75
C ILE A 153 -0.86 -3.21 3.21
N PHE A 154 0.25 -3.71 3.79
CA PHE A 154 1.59 -3.38 3.32
C PHE A 154 1.78 -3.81 1.85
N GLY A 155 1.36 -5.01 1.49
CA GLY A 155 1.41 -5.51 0.13
C GLY A 155 0.61 -4.64 -0.85
N ALA A 156 -0.59 -4.21 -0.47
CA ALA A 156 -1.43 -3.34 -1.28
C ALA A 156 -0.77 -1.98 -1.52
N VAL A 157 -0.18 -1.35 -0.49
CA VAL A 157 0.56 -0.08 -0.64
C VAL A 157 1.80 -0.27 -1.52
N LEU A 158 2.59 -1.33 -1.30
CA LEU A 158 3.77 -1.63 -2.12
C LEU A 158 3.39 -1.89 -3.59
N SER A 159 2.21 -2.44 -3.85
CA SER A 159 1.75 -2.69 -5.21
C SER A 159 1.57 -1.42 -6.05
N VAL A 160 1.52 -0.24 -5.44
CA VAL A 160 1.37 1.07 -6.14
C VAL A 160 2.73 1.69 -6.48
N ILE A 161 3.84 1.16 -5.96
CA ILE A 161 5.19 1.70 -6.26
C ILE A 161 5.52 1.72 -7.76
N PRO A 162 5.17 0.69 -8.55
CA PRO A 162 5.39 0.76 -10.00
C PRO A 162 4.68 1.94 -10.67
N ASP A 163 3.48 2.29 -10.23
CA ASP A 163 2.71 3.42 -10.76
C ASP A 163 3.41 4.75 -10.45
N LEU A 164 3.96 4.89 -9.24
CA LEU A 164 4.79 6.03 -8.87
C LEU A 164 6.02 6.12 -9.78
N GLY A 165 6.71 5.00 -10.03
CA GLY A 165 7.87 4.94 -10.91
C GLY A 165 7.53 5.40 -12.33
N ILE A 166 6.44 4.87 -12.90
CA ILE A 166 5.95 5.27 -14.23
C ILE A 166 5.59 6.76 -14.25
N GLY A 167 4.90 7.24 -13.23
CA GLY A 167 4.54 8.65 -13.09
C GLY A 167 5.76 9.56 -12.97
N LEU A 168 6.80 9.18 -12.23
CA LEU A 168 8.04 9.94 -12.12
C LEU A 168 8.79 9.97 -13.46
N ILE A 169 8.83 8.85 -14.19
CA ILE A 169 9.38 8.81 -15.57
C ILE A 169 8.59 9.77 -16.46
N LEU A 170 7.26 9.79 -16.36
CA LEU A 170 6.44 10.74 -17.13
C LEU A 170 6.79 12.18 -16.80
N VAL A 171 7.00 12.54 -15.52
CA VAL A 171 7.44 13.87 -15.10
C VAL A 171 8.78 14.22 -15.76
N LEU A 172 9.75 13.31 -15.71
CA LEU A 172 11.06 13.52 -16.32
C LEU A 172 10.98 13.68 -17.83
N LEU A 173 10.17 12.88 -18.53
CA LEU A 173 9.95 12.99 -19.98
C LEU A 173 9.21 14.28 -20.37
N ALA A 174 8.42 14.85 -19.47
CA ALA A 174 7.72 16.11 -19.70
C ALA A 174 8.63 17.35 -19.53
N THR A 175 9.78 17.24 -18.89
CA THR A 175 10.64 18.40 -18.59
C THR A 175 11.06 19.25 -19.81
N PRO A 176 11.44 18.67 -20.98
CA PRO A 176 11.79 19.45 -22.17
C PRO A 176 10.63 20.33 -22.66
N PHE A 177 9.39 19.87 -22.47
CA PHE A 177 8.19 20.55 -22.93
C PHE A 177 7.62 21.55 -21.92
N THR A 178 8.03 21.44 -20.67
CA THR A 178 7.46 22.20 -19.56
C THR A 178 8.42 23.27 -19.00
N GLY A 179 9.66 23.33 -19.51
CA GLY A 179 10.67 24.26 -19.01
C GLY A 179 11.12 24.00 -17.56
N ALA A 180 10.94 22.76 -17.08
CA ALA A 180 11.46 22.34 -15.80
C ALA A 180 12.97 22.13 -15.88
N HIS A 181 13.69 22.42 -14.80
CA HIS A 181 15.14 22.31 -14.73
C HIS A 181 15.56 21.05 -13.99
N LEU A 182 16.09 20.07 -14.73
CA LEU A 182 16.71 18.90 -14.11
C LEU A 182 18.10 19.27 -13.59
N THR A 183 18.27 19.10 -12.30
CA THR A 183 19.51 19.40 -11.57
C THR A 183 19.96 18.19 -10.75
N TRP A 184 21.12 18.31 -10.12
CA TRP A 184 21.66 17.30 -9.20
C TRP A 184 20.68 16.96 -8.05
N THR A 185 19.68 17.82 -7.81
CA THR A 185 18.67 17.63 -6.75
C THR A 185 17.82 16.37 -6.92
N LEU A 186 17.83 15.75 -8.10
CA LEU A 186 17.21 14.44 -8.35
C LEU A 186 17.69 13.34 -7.38
N VAL A 187 18.88 13.50 -6.80
CA VAL A 187 19.40 12.59 -5.77
C VAL A 187 18.47 12.49 -4.55
N PHE A 188 17.61 13.48 -4.30
CA PHE A 188 16.65 13.47 -3.21
C PHE A 188 15.35 12.73 -3.53
N VAL A 189 15.09 12.36 -4.78
CA VAL A 189 13.86 11.64 -5.16
C VAL A 189 13.67 10.32 -4.40
N PRO A 190 14.68 9.46 -4.24
CA PRO A 190 14.53 8.23 -3.44
C PRO A 190 14.14 8.51 -1.98
N LEU A 191 14.74 9.52 -1.36
CA LEU A 191 14.40 9.93 0.00
C LEU A 191 12.93 10.38 0.08
N LEU A 192 12.50 11.21 -0.88
CA LEU A 192 11.12 11.68 -0.96
C LEU A 192 10.14 10.52 -1.19
N CYS A 193 10.50 9.51 -1.99
CA CYS A 193 9.69 8.30 -2.17
C CYS A 193 9.53 7.52 -0.87
N VAL A 194 10.59 7.38 -0.07
CA VAL A 194 10.53 6.69 1.24
C VAL A 194 9.60 7.43 2.20
N VAL A 195 9.77 8.77 2.33
CA VAL A 195 8.88 9.58 3.17
C VAL A 195 7.44 9.54 2.68
N LEU A 196 7.24 9.60 1.36
CA LEU A 196 5.92 9.53 0.74
C LEU A 196 5.20 8.21 1.06
N ALA A 197 5.93 7.08 1.07
CA ALA A 197 5.36 5.75 1.33
C ALA A 197 4.86 5.56 2.77
N ILE A 198 5.36 6.34 3.74
CA ILE A 198 4.90 6.29 5.13
C ILE A 198 3.44 6.74 5.23
N ILE A 199 3.02 7.72 4.43
CA ILE A 199 1.70 8.35 4.52
C ILE A 199 0.55 7.35 4.22
N PRO A 200 0.55 6.63 3.08
CA PRO A 200 -0.51 5.67 2.82
C PRO A 200 -0.50 4.51 3.82
N LEU A 201 0.66 4.08 4.35
CA LEU A 201 0.71 3.08 5.41
C LEU A 201 0.07 3.59 6.70
N ALA A 202 0.39 4.83 7.12
CA ALA A 202 -0.16 5.46 8.32
C ALA A 202 -1.68 5.59 8.25
N ALA A 203 -2.23 5.92 7.09
CA ALA A 203 -3.66 6.08 6.89
C ALA A 203 -4.38 4.73 6.67
N SER A 204 -3.78 3.80 5.91
CA SER A 204 -4.43 2.55 5.53
C SER A 204 -4.64 1.59 6.70
N LEU A 205 -3.76 1.58 7.70
CA LEU A 205 -3.89 0.71 8.86
C LEU A 205 -5.19 0.97 9.63
N PRO A 206 -5.44 2.19 10.14
CA PRO A 206 -6.69 2.48 10.84
C PRO A 206 -7.91 2.40 9.93
N LEU A 207 -7.82 2.90 8.68
CA LEU A 207 -8.93 2.86 7.74
C LEU A 207 -9.27 1.43 7.31
N GLY A 208 -8.28 0.55 7.17
CA GLY A 208 -8.48 -0.86 6.86
C GLY A 208 -9.20 -1.59 8.00
N ALA A 209 -8.81 -1.31 9.25
CA ALA A 209 -9.51 -1.83 10.42
C ALA A 209 -10.98 -1.35 10.43
N MET A 210 -11.21 -0.04 10.24
CA MET A 210 -12.57 0.51 10.21
C MET A 210 -13.43 -0.07 9.09
N ASN A 211 -12.85 -0.32 7.91
CA ASN A 211 -13.56 -0.86 6.76
C ASN A 211 -14.04 -2.31 6.96
N VAL A 212 -13.39 -3.07 7.87
CA VAL A 212 -13.85 -4.40 8.29
C VAL A 212 -15.14 -4.30 9.12
N TYR A 213 -15.23 -3.31 10.03
CA TYR A 213 -16.40 -3.13 10.90
C TYR A 213 -17.54 -2.39 10.22
N TYR A 214 -17.22 -1.36 9.42
CA TYR A 214 -18.19 -0.43 8.85
C TYR A 214 -18.05 -0.36 7.34
N ARG A 215 -18.98 -0.96 6.62
CA ARG A 215 -18.99 -1.03 5.14
C ARG A 215 -19.10 0.35 4.47
N ASP A 216 -19.58 1.36 5.18
CA ASP A 216 -19.75 2.73 4.68
C ASP A 216 -18.42 3.43 4.39
N PHE A 217 -17.33 2.99 5.05
CA PHE A 217 -15.98 3.53 4.79
C PHE A 217 -15.54 3.34 3.33
N ARG A 218 -16.05 2.30 2.65
CA ARG A 218 -15.76 2.08 1.23
C ARG A 218 -16.27 3.23 0.34
N TYR A 219 -17.38 3.86 0.72
CA TYR A 219 -17.94 4.99 -0.01
C TYR A 219 -17.37 6.33 0.45
N LEU A 220 -17.09 6.46 1.73
CA LEU A 220 -16.52 7.66 2.32
C LEU A 220 -15.09 7.93 1.83
N LEU A 221 -14.30 6.86 1.66
CA LEU A 221 -12.87 6.96 1.34
C LEU A 221 -12.56 7.67 0.02
N PRO A 222 -13.20 7.35 -1.14
CA PRO A 222 -12.97 8.08 -2.38
C PRO A 222 -13.29 9.57 -2.25
N PHE A 223 -14.37 9.90 -1.56
CA PHE A 223 -14.76 11.29 -1.30
C PHE A 223 -13.72 12.02 -0.42
N ALA A 224 -13.26 11.40 0.66
CA ALA A 224 -12.23 11.96 1.53
C ALA A 224 -10.91 12.18 0.78
N LEU A 225 -10.50 11.25 -0.09
CA LEU A 225 -9.30 11.39 -0.92
C LEU A 225 -9.45 12.52 -1.96
N GLN A 226 -10.64 12.69 -2.52
CA GLN A 226 -10.91 13.81 -3.43
C GLN A 226 -10.83 15.16 -2.72
N LEU A 227 -11.40 15.28 -1.52
CA LEU A 227 -11.22 16.48 -0.68
C LEU A 227 -9.75 16.67 -0.29
N GLY A 228 -9.04 15.60 0.05
CA GLY A 228 -7.62 15.60 0.37
C GLY A 228 -6.74 16.16 -0.74
N LEU A 229 -7.10 15.91 -2.03
CA LEU A 229 -6.41 16.50 -3.18
C LEU A 229 -6.40 18.05 -3.11
N PHE A 230 -7.54 18.64 -2.79
CA PHE A 230 -7.67 20.10 -2.67
C PHE A 230 -7.18 20.63 -1.33
N ALA A 231 -7.27 19.83 -0.27
CA ALA A 231 -6.72 20.17 1.02
C ALA A 231 -5.19 20.07 1.09
N SER A 232 -4.56 19.42 0.09
CA SER A 232 -3.10 19.33 -0.04
C SER A 232 -2.57 20.31 -1.10
N PRO A 233 -1.30 20.72 -1.04
CA PRO A 233 -0.76 21.73 -1.95
C PRO A 233 -0.43 21.13 -3.32
N VAL A 234 -1.41 20.48 -3.97
CA VAL A 234 -1.28 19.90 -5.31
C VAL A 234 -1.55 20.94 -6.38
N ALA A 235 -2.71 21.62 -6.30
CA ALA A 235 -3.16 22.59 -7.28
C ALA A 235 -2.57 24.00 -7.07
N TYR A 236 -2.06 24.27 -5.87
CA TYR A 236 -1.54 25.60 -5.47
C TYR A 236 -0.21 25.46 -4.70
N PRO A 237 0.65 26.48 -4.72
CA PRO A 237 1.92 26.44 -4.00
C PRO A 237 1.70 26.65 -2.49
N VAL A 238 2.54 26.01 -1.67
CA VAL A 238 2.54 26.21 -0.20
C VAL A 238 2.73 27.68 0.18
N THR A 239 3.34 28.49 -0.69
CA THR A 239 3.53 29.91 -0.47
C THR A 239 2.23 30.72 -0.35
N ARG A 240 1.09 30.18 -0.79
CA ARG A 240 -0.24 30.77 -0.57
C ARG A 240 -0.68 30.71 0.89
N VAL A 241 -0.13 29.77 1.65
CA VAL A 241 -0.37 29.67 3.10
C VAL A 241 0.56 30.65 3.80
N ALA A 242 0.01 31.40 4.76
CA ALA A 242 0.78 32.38 5.56
C ALA A 242 2.00 31.69 6.23
N PRO A 243 3.18 32.31 6.26
CA PRO A 243 4.42 31.67 6.73
C PRO A 243 4.32 31.06 8.13
N ASN A 244 3.62 31.72 9.05
CA ASN A 244 3.38 31.24 10.41
C ASN A 244 2.45 30.03 10.51
N LEU A 245 1.61 29.77 9.50
CA LEU A 245 0.68 28.64 9.46
C LEU A 245 1.26 27.43 8.73
N ARG A 246 2.33 27.57 7.94
CA ARG A 246 2.92 26.46 7.16
C ARG A 246 3.38 25.28 8.03
N PRO A 247 4.03 25.49 9.19
CA PRO A 247 4.39 24.38 10.08
C PRO A 247 3.17 23.62 10.59
N TRP A 248 2.11 24.30 10.97
CA TRP A 248 0.85 23.71 11.40
C TRP A 248 0.16 22.96 10.27
N TYR A 249 0.19 23.51 9.06
CA TYR A 249 -0.33 22.85 7.88
C TYR A 249 0.42 21.53 7.59
N ALA A 250 1.75 21.54 7.66
CA ALA A 250 2.58 20.34 7.50
C ALA A 250 2.39 19.31 8.63
N LEU A 251 2.08 19.76 9.85
CA LEU A 251 1.79 18.90 10.98
C LEU A 251 0.44 18.19 10.84
N ILE A 252 -0.61 18.93 10.40
CA ILE A 252 -1.96 18.36 10.23
C ILE A 252 -2.05 17.51 8.98
N ASN A 253 -1.40 17.94 7.90
CA ASN A 253 -1.39 17.22 6.62
C ASN A 253 0.04 16.77 6.27
N PRO A 254 0.41 15.53 6.58
CA PRO A 254 1.76 15.02 6.35
C PRO A 254 2.15 14.93 4.86
N ALA A 255 1.21 15.09 3.93
CA ALA A 255 1.50 15.11 2.50
C ALA A 255 2.20 16.42 2.05
N VAL A 256 2.08 17.52 2.83
CA VAL A 256 2.56 18.87 2.46
C VAL A 256 4.06 18.86 2.16
N GLY A 257 4.88 18.35 3.08
CA GLY A 257 6.34 18.34 2.94
C GLY A 257 6.83 17.53 1.74
N PRO A 258 6.43 16.26 1.57
CA PRO A 258 6.82 15.46 0.41
C PRO A 258 6.33 16.04 -0.92
N LEU A 259 5.08 16.51 -1.02
CA LEU A 259 4.54 17.10 -2.25
C LEU A 259 5.31 18.36 -2.66
N GLU A 260 5.58 19.24 -1.71
CA GLU A 260 6.41 20.43 -1.95
C GLU A 260 7.87 20.05 -2.26
N GLY A 261 8.41 19.01 -1.61
CA GLY A 261 9.73 18.44 -1.88
C GLY A 261 9.85 17.95 -3.33
N PHE A 262 8.91 17.15 -3.80
CA PHE A 262 8.88 16.70 -5.20
C PHE A 262 8.77 17.86 -6.18
N ARG A 263 7.94 18.87 -5.88
CA ARG A 263 7.81 20.07 -6.70
C ARG A 263 9.12 20.83 -6.81
N ARG A 264 9.80 21.09 -5.70
CA ARG A 264 11.06 21.80 -5.68
C ARG A 264 12.15 21.06 -6.44
N VAL A 265 12.21 19.74 -6.27
CA VAL A 265 13.22 18.89 -6.93
C VAL A 265 12.95 18.72 -8.41
N LEU A 266 11.69 18.43 -8.81
CA LEU A 266 11.36 18.03 -10.19
C LEU A 266 10.98 19.21 -11.09
N ALA A 267 10.37 20.26 -10.55
CA ALA A 267 9.92 21.41 -11.35
C ALA A 267 10.87 22.60 -11.26
N VAL A 268 11.35 22.92 -10.05
CA VAL A 268 12.18 24.13 -9.82
C VAL A 268 13.68 23.83 -9.88
N GLY A 269 14.10 22.60 -9.57
CA GLY A 269 15.53 22.23 -9.54
C GLY A 269 16.25 22.67 -8.27
N THR A 270 15.54 22.85 -7.16
CA THR A 270 16.10 23.26 -5.85
C THR A 270 15.95 22.17 -4.81
N THR A 271 16.69 22.25 -3.71
CA THR A 271 16.61 21.31 -2.60
C THR A 271 15.23 21.35 -1.93
N PRO A 272 14.76 20.24 -1.34
CA PRO A 272 13.54 20.21 -0.54
C PRO A 272 13.59 21.26 0.58
N ASP A 273 12.42 21.72 1.01
CA ASP A 273 12.31 22.48 2.25
C ASP A 273 12.43 21.52 3.44
N TRP A 274 13.61 21.45 4.01
CA TRP A 274 13.94 20.50 5.08
C TRP A 274 13.08 20.71 6.33
N GLY A 275 12.66 21.96 6.61
CA GLY A 275 11.79 22.26 7.74
C GLY A 275 10.40 21.65 7.55
N LEU A 276 9.76 21.92 6.41
CA LEU A 276 8.45 21.36 6.10
C LEU A 276 8.49 19.83 5.92
N LEU A 277 9.53 19.34 5.26
CA LEU A 277 9.72 17.89 5.07
C LEU A 277 9.90 17.18 6.42
N GLY A 278 10.70 17.74 7.33
CA GLY A 278 10.93 17.19 8.67
C GLY A 278 9.66 17.14 9.51
N ILE A 279 8.88 18.23 9.54
CA ILE A 279 7.60 18.31 10.27
C ILE A 279 6.61 17.29 9.70
N SER A 280 6.46 17.23 8.37
CA SER A 280 5.56 16.28 7.71
C SER A 280 5.98 14.83 7.95
N THR A 281 7.27 14.53 7.91
CA THR A 281 7.80 13.19 8.18
C THR A 281 7.54 12.77 9.63
N ALA A 282 7.80 13.68 10.59
CA ALA A 282 7.52 13.42 12.01
C ALA A 282 6.02 13.17 12.24
N SER A 283 5.15 14.00 11.63
CA SER A 283 3.71 13.80 11.69
C SER A 283 3.28 12.46 11.09
N ALA A 284 3.79 12.09 9.90
CA ALA A 284 3.49 10.81 9.26
C ALA A 284 3.92 9.61 10.12
N LEU A 285 5.10 9.68 10.76
CA LEU A 285 5.59 8.63 11.66
C LEU A 285 4.74 8.53 12.92
N VAL A 286 4.35 9.64 13.53
CA VAL A 286 3.45 9.64 14.69
C VAL A 286 2.10 9.04 14.33
N LEU A 287 1.52 9.43 13.19
CA LEU A 287 0.27 8.85 12.69
C LEU A 287 0.41 7.35 12.39
N LEU A 288 1.55 6.93 11.83
CA LEU A 288 1.84 5.51 11.59
C LEU A 288 1.89 4.73 12.90
N LEU A 289 2.59 5.24 13.92
CA LEU A 289 2.69 4.58 15.22
C LEU A 289 1.34 4.47 15.93
N ILE A 290 0.56 5.56 15.93
CA ILE A 290 -0.78 5.59 16.51
C ILE A 290 -1.71 4.64 15.75
N GLY A 291 -1.73 4.73 14.42
CA GLY A 291 -2.54 3.89 13.55
C GLY A 291 -2.20 2.41 13.67
N TYR A 292 -0.91 2.07 13.72
CA TYR A 292 -0.45 0.69 13.92
C TYR A 292 -0.85 0.14 15.30
N LYS A 293 -0.67 0.94 16.36
CA LYS A 293 -1.09 0.55 17.71
C LYS A 293 -2.60 0.31 17.79
N TRP A 294 -3.37 1.19 17.17
CA TRP A 294 -4.83 1.06 17.12
C TRP A 294 -5.26 -0.15 16.28
N PHE A 295 -4.66 -0.37 15.12
CA PHE A 295 -4.87 -1.55 14.30
C PHE A 295 -4.65 -2.84 15.10
N LYS A 296 -3.52 -2.95 15.81
CA LYS A 296 -3.19 -4.12 16.65
C LYS A 296 -4.16 -4.31 17.83
N SER A 297 -4.82 -3.26 18.31
CA SER A 297 -5.84 -3.39 19.34
C SER A 297 -7.14 -4.03 18.83
N LEU A 298 -7.49 -3.77 17.56
CA LEU A 298 -8.69 -4.26 16.90
C LEU A 298 -8.51 -5.63 16.23
N GLU A 299 -7.26 -6.01 15.94
CA GLU A 299 -6.92 -7.23 15.18
C GLU A 299 -7.56 -8.51 15.76
N ARG A 300 -7.73 -8.58 17.08
CA ARG A 300 -8.30 -9.75 17.76
C ARG A 300 -9.77 -9.99 17.43
N GLU A 301 -10.50 -8.93 17.20
CA GLU A 301 -11.93 -8.98 16.92
C GLU A 301 -12.20 -9.27 15.43
N PHE A 302 -11.20 -9.14 14.55
CA PHE A 302 -11.38 -9.42 13.11
C PHE A 302 -11.76 -10.87 12.83
N ALA A 303 -11.34 -11.82 13.68
CA ALA A 303 -11.66 -13.23 13.50
C ALA A 303 -13.16 -13.51 13.64
N ASP A 304 -13.87 -12.69 14.41
CA ASP A 304 -15.29 -12.85 14.71
C ASP A 304 -16.17 -12.05 13.72
N VAL A 305 -15.62 -11.04 13.04
CA VAL A 305 -16.37 -10.09 12.19
C VAL A 305 -16.15 -10.36 10.70
N VAL A 306 -15.00 -10.88 10.29
CA VAL A 306 -14.66 -11.25 8.93
C VAL A 306 -15.06 -12.69 8.67
#